data_76cbd82b54337a6c8c50aadc689854fa
#
_entry.id   76cbd82b54337a6c8c50aadc689854fa
#
_cell.length_a   1.000
_cell.length_b   1.000
_cell.length_c   1.000
_cell.angle_alpha   90.00
_cell.angle_beta   90.00
_cell.angle_gamma   90.00
#
_symmetry.space_group_name_H-M   'P 1'
#
loop_
_entity.id
_entity.type
_entity.pdbx_description
1 polymer ?
#
loop_
_entity_poly.entity_id
_entity_poly.type
_entity_poly.pdbx_seq_one_letter_code
_entity_poly.pdbx_strand_id
1 'polypeptide(L)'
;PIVTHPSAAETYCPELRKLAVKTGKELGITIHEQGTVVVINGPRFSTKAESKFFTNQGWEVINMTAFPEAYLVKEMDMCPLNISLITDYDAGLVGDVPPVSHHEVIQVFNSNVANLKNLLFKMIENIPADRNICTCGDTKKCSQL
;
A
#
# COMPACT_ATOMS: atom_id res chain seq x y z
N PRO A 1 -0.17 29.38 10.11
CA PRO A 1 -0.30 27.97 9.75
C PRO A 1 -0.77 27.19 10.96
N ILE A 2 -1.78 26.34 10.77
CA ILE A 2 -2.31 25.46 11.82
C ILE A 2 -1.52 24.15 11.74
N VAL A 3 -1.02 23.70 12.89
CA VAL A 3 -0.34 22.41 12.98
C VAL A 3 -1.39 21.31 13.10
N THR A 4 -1.28 20.27 12.29
CA THR A 4 -2.19 19.13 12.27
C THR A 4 -1.43 17.85 12.63
N HIS A 5 -1.96 17.06 13.56
CA HIS A 5 -1.40 15.78 13.97
C HIS A 5 -2.36 14.63 13.59
N PRO A 6 -2.38 14.18 12.32
CA PRO A 6 -3.28 13.11 11.90
C PRO A 6 -2.96 11.80 12.61
N SER A 7 -3.99 11.10 13.10
CA SER A 7 -3.81 9.77 13.66
C SER A 7 -3.31 8.81 12.58
N ALA A 8 -2.27 8.04 12.91
CA ALA A 8 -1.66 7.04 12.06
C ALA A 8 -2.17 5.61 12.35
N ALA A 9 -3.01 5.42 13.38
CA ALA A 9 -3.47 4.09 13.80
C ALA A 9 -4.20 3.35 12.65
N GLU A 10 -5.07 4.05 11.94
CA GLU A 10 -5.74 3.57 10.73
C GLU A 10 -5.24 4.36 9.53
N THR A 11 -4.11 3.93 8.96
CA THR A 11 -3.47 4.67 7.87
C THR A 11 -4.31 4.64 6.60
N TYR A 12 -4.80 3.48 6.19
CA TYR A 12 -5.51 3.31 4.92
C TYR A 12 -7.02 3.18 5.09
N CYS A 13 -7.76 3.74 4.11
CA CYS A 13 -9.23 3.74 4.13
C CYS A 13 -9.82 2.32 4.05
N PRO A 14 -10.60 1.90 5.04
CA PRO A 14 -11.18 0.54 5.05
C PRO A 14 -12.23 0.34 3.95
N GLU A 15 -12.93 1.40 3.51
CA GLU A 15 -13.92 1.31 2.41
C GLU A 15 -13.22 1.07 1.08
N LEU A 16 -12.19 1.86 0.76
CA LEU A 16 -11.44 1.70 -0.48
C LEU A 16 -10.71 0.35 -0.51
N ARG A 17 -10.20 -0.13 0.63
CA ARG A 17 -9.58 -1.47 0.71
C ARG A 17 -10.58 -2.57 0.40
N LYS A 18 -11.78 -2.52 0.99
CA LYS A 18 -12.85 -3.49 0.67
C LYS A 18 -13.25 -3.45 -0.80
N LEU A 19 -13.35 -2.25 -1.38
CA LEU A 19 -13.66 -2.08 -2.79
C LEU A 19 -12.56 -2.69 -3.67
N ALA A 20 -11.28 -2.44 -3.36
CA ALA A 20 -10.14 -3.00 -4.08
C ALA A 20 -10.15 -4.53 -4.08
N VAL A 21 -10.35 -5.14 -2.90
CA VAL A 21 -10.43 -6.60 -2.75
C VAL A 21 -11.58 -7.18 -3.55
N LYS A 22 -12.78 -6.59 -3.44
CA LYS A 22 -13.96 -7.02 -4.19
C LYS A 22 -13.70 -6.96 -5.70
N THR A 23 -13.24 -5.82 -6.18
CA THR A 23 -12.97 -5.60 -7.61
C THR A 23 -11.88 -6.52 -8.14
N GLY A 24 -10.82 -6.75 -7.37
CA GLY A 24 -9.76 -7.68 -7.75
C GLY A 24 -10.26 -9.12 -7.91
N LYS A 25 -11.11 -9.58 -6.99
CA LYS A 25 -11.75 -10.90 -7.07
C LYS A 25 -12.67 -11.01 -8.29
N GLU A 26 -13.47 -9.98 -8.58
CA GLU A 26 -14.35 -9.94 -9.76
C GLU A 26 -13.58 -9.99 -11.08
N LEU A 27 -12.38 -9.41 -11.12
CA LEU A 27 -11.49 -9.43 -12.28
C LEU A 27 -10.62 -10.70 -12.36
N GLY A 28 -10.72 -11.62 -11.40
CA GLY A 28 -9.88 -12.82 -11.35
C GLY A 28 -8.41 -12.54 -11.04
N ILE A 29 -8.10 -11.39 -10.46
CA ILE A 29 -6.73 -11.01 -10.08
C ILE A 29 -6.40 -11.67 -8.73
N THR A 30 -5.22 -12.29 -8.62
CA THR A 30 -4.72 -12.75 -7.32
C THR A 30 -4.46 -11.54 -6.43
N ILE A 31 -5.19 -11.44 -5.33
CA ILE A 31 -5.11 -10.30 -4.42
C ILE A 31 -5.02 -10.77 -2.96
N HIS A 32 -4.10 -10.19 -2.21
CA HIS A 32 -4.00 -10.33 -0.77
C HIS A 32 -4.79 -9.20 -0.13
N GLU A 33 -5.69 -9.53 0.78
CA GLU A 33 -6.68 -8.58 1.31
C GLU A 33 -6.08 -7.59 2.30
N GLN A 34 -4.96 -7.95 2.92
CA GLN A 34 -4.27 -7.16 3.93
C GLN A 34 -2.80 -7.54 4.00
N GLY A 35 -2.02 -6.68 4.61
CA GLY A 35 -0.61 -6.88 4.91
C GLY A 35 -0.05 -5.65 5.60
N THR A 36 1.02 -5.84 6.34
CA THR A 36 1.75 -4.76 7.00
C THR A 36 2.83 -4.23 6.05
N VAL A 37 2.82 -2.94 5.78
CA VAL A 37 3.80 -2.27 4.92
C VAL A 37 4.90 -1.64 5.75
N VAL A 38 6.13 -2.05 5.49
CA VAL A 38 7.34 -1.38 5.99
C VAL A 38 7.80 -0.36 4.96
N VAL A 39 8.05 0.86 5.40
CA VAL A 39 8.61 1.90 4.52
C VAL A 39 10.07 2.10 4.86
N ILE A 40 10.94 1.83 3.92
CA ILE A 40 12.39 2.08 4.06
C ILE A 40 12.82 3.26 3.20
N ASN A 41 13.91 3.91 3.59
CA ASN A 41 14.47 4.97 2.77
C ASN A 41 15.15 4.38 1.52
N GLY A 42 14.65 4.78 0.34
CA GLY A 42 15.30 4.53 -0.94
C GLY A 42 16.55 5.41 -1.15
N PRO A 43 17.25 5.25 -2.28
CA PRO A 43 16.99 4.35 -3.41
C PRO A 43 17.72 3.00 -3.30
N ARG A 44 17.55 2.26 -2.27
CA ARG A 44 18.17 0.94 -2.02
C ARG A 44 17.13 -0.12 -1.68
N PHE A 45 17.47 -1.38 -1.88
CA PHE A 45 16.74 -2.52 -1.33
C PHE A 45 17.20 -2.81 0.10
N SER A 46 16.46 -3.66 0.81
CA SER A 46 16.78 -4.06 2.17
C SER A 46 18.08 -4.88 2.24
N THR A 47 18.76 -4.77 3.34
CA THR A 47 19.81 -5.75 3.70
C THR A 47 19.16 -7.06 4.15
N LYS A 48 19.91 -8.16 4.11
CA LYS A 48 19.44 -9.45 4.65
C LYS A 48 19.03 -9.36 6.13
N ALA A 49 19.72 -8.53 6.90
CA ALA A 49 19.42 -8.33 8.33
C ALA A 49 18.09 -7.60 8.53
N GLU A 50 17.83 -6.55 7.76
CA GLU A 50 16.55 -5.82 7.77
C GLU A 50 15.41 -6.72 7.33
N SER A 51 15.56 -7.42 6.20
CA SER A 51 14.56 -8.34 5.67
C SER A 51 14.21 -9.44 6.69
N LYS A 52 15.22 -10.04 7.33
CA LYS A 52 15.02 -11.01 8.41
C LYS A 52 14.28 -10.42 9.61
N PHE A 53 14.63 -9.20 9.99
CA PHE A 53 13.94 -8.51 11.09
C PHE A 53 12.46 -8.28 10.75
N PHE A 54 12.15 -7.76 9.56
CA PHE A 54 10.77 -7.52 9.11
C PHE A 54 9.95 -8.82 9.05
N THR A 55 10.52 -9.88 8.49
CA THR A 55 9.88 -11.20 8.42
C THR A 55 9.58 -11.75 9.82
N ASN A 56 10.50 -11.62 10.76
CA ASN A 56 10.28 -12.08 12.14
C ASN A 56 9.17 -11.32 12.88
N GLN A 57 8.86 -10.09 12.44
CA GLN A 57 7.74 -9.30 12.96
C GLN A 57 6.41 -9.64 12.26
N GLY A 58 6.41 -10.47 11.22
CA GLY A 58 5.25 -10.74 10.40
C GLY A 58 4.86 -9.57 9.50
N TRP A 59 5.83 -8.74 9.09
CA TRP A 59 5.60 -7.62 8.16
C TRP A 59 5.86 -8.09 6.74
N GLU A 60 4.84 -7.95 5.88
CA GLU A 60 4.78 -8.69 4.63
C GLU A 60 5.25 -7.91 3.40
N VAL A 61 5.15 -6.58 3.43
CA VAL A 61 5.40 -5.75 2.24
C VAL A 61 6.40 -4.65 2.57
N ILE A 62 7.38 -4.46 1.68
CA ILE A 62 8.35 -3.37 1.77
C ILE A 62 8.13 -2.41 0.61
N ASN A 63 8.09 -1.11 0.90
CA ASN A 63 8.12 -0.07 -0.12
C ASN A 63 8.96 1.13 0.32
N MET A 64 9.03 2.18 -0.51
CA MET A 64 9.87 3.35 -0.27
C MET A 64 9.09 4.67 -0.26
N THR A 65 7.78 4.65 -0.54
CA THR A 65 7.03 5.87 -0.87
C THR A 65 5.77 6.08 -0.02
N ALA A 66 5.21 5.06 0.60
CA ALA A 66 3.96 5.18 1.36
C ALA A 66 4.06 6.18 2.54
N PHE A 67 5.25 6.42 3.06
CA PHE A 67 5.54 7.54 3.93
C PHE A 67 6.44 8.55 3.17
N PRO A 68 6.12 9.87 3.13
CA PRO A 68 5.01 10.53 3.85
C PRO A 68 3.69 10.61 3.09
N GLU A 69 3.55 10.00 1.90
CA GLU A 69 2.39 10.16 1.02
C GLU A 69 1.05 9.93 1.74
N ALA A 70 0.91 8.83 2.46
CA ALA A 70 -0.34 8.48 3.14
C ALA A 70 -0.75 9.52 4.20
N TYR A 71 0.23 10.13 4.88
CA TYR A 71 -0.03 11.16 5.90
C TYR A 71 -0.45 12.48 5.29
N LEU A 72 0.21 12.89 4.20
CA LEU A 72 -0.17 14.10 3.46
C LEU A 72 -1.58 13.98 2.89
N VAL A 73 -1.96 12.80 2.40
CA VAL A 73 -3.33 12.50 1.96
C VAL A 73 -4.33 12.65 3.11
N LYS A 74 -4.00 12.15 4.31
CA LYS A 74 -4.84 12.28 5.50
C LYS A 74 -4.96 13.74 5.98
N GLU A 75 -3.89 14.52 5.93
CA GLU A 75 -3.92 15.96 6.23
C GLU A 75 -4.87 16.74 5.31
N MET A 76 -5.15 16.21 4.14
CA MET A 76 -6.11 16.78 3.18
C MET A 76 -7.53 16.22 3.31
N ASP A 77 -7.85 15.49 4.39
CA ASP A 77 -9.13 14.80 4.60
C ASP A 77 -9.51 13.85 3.44
N MET A 78 -8.52 13.31 2.74
CA MET A 78 -8.73 12.34 1.67
C MET A 78 -8.58 10.90 2.18
N CYS A 79 -9.07 9.95 1.40
CA CYS A 79 -9.01 8.51 1.69
C CYS A 79 -7.78 7.88 1.06
N PRO A 80 -6.70 7.59 1.79
CA PRO A 80 -5.54 6.89 1.24
C PRO A 80 -5.83 5.41 1.05
N LEU A 81 -5.28 4.84 -0.02
CA LEU A 81 -5.26 3.41 -0.29
C LEU A 81 -3.89 3.04 -0.86
N ASN A 82 -3.26 2.01 -0.32
CA ASN A 82 -2.09 1.40 -0.92
C ASN A 82 -2.49 0.14 -1.69
N ILE A 83 -2.10 0.07 -2.96
CA ILE A 83 -2.18 -1.13 -3.79
C ILE A 83 -0.73 -1.47 -4.17
N SER A 84 -0.16 -2.44 -3.48
CA SER A 84 1.20 -2.90 -3.74
C SER A 84 1.20 -3.99 -4.79
N LEU A 85 1.93 -3.77 -5.87
CA LEU A 85 2.21 -4.78 -6.88
C LEU A 85 3.47 -5.54 -6.43
N ILE A 86 3.30 -6.78 -6.02
CA ILE A 86 4.42 -7.60 -5.51
C ILE A 86 5.29 -8.01 -6.68
N THR A 87 6.56 -7.64 -6.64
CA THR A 87 7.53 -7.84 -7.72
C THR A 87 8.59 -8.87 -7.40
N ASP A 88 8.86 -9.12 -6.13
CA ASP A 88 9.99 -9.91 -5.69
C ASP A 88 9.86 -10.39 -4.23
N TYR A 89 10.84 -11.14 -3.76
CA TYR A 89 10.96 -11.61 -2.38
C TYR A 89 12.12 -10.94 -1.64
N ASP A 90 12.31 -9.64 -1.86
CA ASP A 90 13.28 -8.77 -1.19
C ASP A 90 14.71 -9.36 -1.20
N ALA A 91 15.31 -9.59 -0.03
CA ALA A 91 16.68 -10.08 0.10
C ALA A 91 16.85 -11.59 -0.19
N GLY A 92 15.83 -12.26 -0.71
CA GLY A 92 15.89 -13.69 -1.06
C GLY A 92 16.00 -14.61 0.16
N LEU A 93 15.20 -14.36 1.19
CA LEU A 93 15.15 -15.20 2.40
C LEU A 93 14.17 -16.37 2.30
N VAL A 94 13.45 -16.51 1.19
CA VAL A 94 12.42 -17.53 0.98
C VAL A 94 12.94 -18.59 0.00
N GLY A 95 13.17 -19.80 0.50
CA GLY A 95 13.64 -20.91 -0.32
C GLY A 95 14.95 -20.62 -1.07
N ASP A 96 15.03 -21.04 -2.33
CA ASP A 96 16.17 -20.82 -3.21
C ASP A 96 16.02 -19.57 -4.12
N VAL A 97 15.17 -18.63 -3.72
CA VAL A 97 14.95 -17.41 -4.50
C VAL A 97 16.15 -16.47 -4.33
N PRO A 98 16.74 -15.96 -5.43
CA PRO A 98 17.83 -15.02 -5.35
C PRO A 98 17.37 -13.67 -4.74
N PRO A 99 18.28 -12.86 -4.20
CA PRO A 99 17.98 -11.49 -3.81
C PRO A 99 17.43 -10.67 -4.98
N VAL A 100 16.52 -9.74 -4.69
CA VAL A 100 15.88 -8.87 -5.67
C VAL A 100 16.90 -8.17 -6.57
N SER A 101 16.60 -8.09 -7.86
CA SER A 101 17.32 -7.31 -8.84
C SER A 101 16.40 -6.27 -9.50
N HIS A 102 16.94 -5.11 -9.85
CA HIS A 102 16.20 -4.07 -10.55
C HIS A 102 15.57 -4.56 -11.86
N HIS A 103 16.25 -5.45 -12.58
CA HIS A 103 15.76 -6.03 -13.83
C HIS A 103 14.50 -6.88 -13.62
N GLU A 104 14.48 -7.75 -12.61
CA GLU A 104 13.33 -8.59 -12.27
C GLU A 104 12.14 -7.74 -11.84
N VAL A 105 12.37 -6.74 -10.98
CA VAL A 105 11.31 -5.79 -10.57
C VAL A 105 10.61 -5.18 -11.78
N ILE A 106 11.37 -4.65 -12.75
CA ILE A 106 10.79 -4.05 -13.96
C ILE A 106 10.05 -5.10 -14.80
N GLN A 107 10.58 -6.28 -14.96
CA GLN A 107 9.97 -7.34 -15.74
C GLN A 107 8.62 -7.77 -15.14
N VAL A 108 8.57 -8.05 -13.84
CA VAL A 108 7.33 -8.45 -13.15
C VAL A 108 6.33 -7.29 -13.13
N PHE A 109 6.80 -6.07 -12.88
CA PHE A 109 5.95 -4.88 -12.94
C PHE A 109 5.26 -4.75 -14.30
N ASN A 110 6.02 -4.80 -15.39
CA ASN A 110 5.49 -4.66 -16.75
C ASN A 110 4.48 -5.77 -17.11
N SER A 111 4.70 -7.00 -16.66
CA SER A 111 3.78 -8.11 -16.90
C SER A 111 2.43 -7.93 -16.16
N ASN A 112 2.40 -7.18 -15.07
CA ASN A 112 1.21 -6.99 -14.24
C ASN A 112 0.54 -5.61 -14.39
N VAL A 113 1.15 -4.69 -15.10
CA VAL A 113 0.64 -3.31 -15.27
C VAL A 113 -0.77 -3.27 -15.88
N ALA A 114 -1.10 -4.19 -16.77
CA ALA A 114 -2.43 -4.26 -17.36
C ALA A 114 -3.49 -4.63 -16.32
N ASN A 115 -3.21 -5.60 -15.46
CA ASN A 115 -4.09 -6.00 -14.36
C ASN A 115 -4.29 -4.84 -13.37
N LEU A 116 -3.21 -4.13 -13.02
CA LEU A 116 -3.29 -2.96 -12.16
C LEU A 116 -4.16 -1.86 -12.76
N LYS A 117 -4.00 -1.54 -14.04
CA LYS A 117 -4.83 -0.55 -14.74
C LYS A 117 -6.31 -0.95 -14.74
N ASN A 118 -6.61 -2.20 -15.07
CA ASN A 118 -7.99 -2.70 -15.08
C ASN A 118 -8.61 -2.61 -13.68
N LEU A 119 -7.86 -2.99 -12.64
CA LEU A 119 -8.29 -2.85 -11.25
C LEU A 119 -8.61 -1.39 -10.90
N LEU A 120 -7.68 -0.47 -11.19
CA LEU A 120 -7.85 0.95 -10.86
C LEU A 120 -9.04 1.57 -11.58
N PHE A 121 -9.18 1.37 -12.90
CA PHE A 121 -10.31 1.92 -13.65
C PHE A 121 -11.64 1.36 -13.14
N LYS A 122 -11.71 0.05 -12.90
CA LYS A 122 -12.92 -0.56 -12.37
C LYS A 122 -13.26 -0.10 -10.96
N MET A 123 -12.26 0.13 -10.13
CA MET A 123 -12.47 0.73 -8.80
C MET A 123 -13.01 2.15 -8.91
N ILE A 124 -12.42 3.01 -9.76
CA ILE A 124 -12.82 4.41 -9.93
C ILE A 124 -14.30 4.51 -10.33
N GLU A 125 -14.76 3.65 -11.24
CA GLU A 125 -16.17 3.57 -11.63
C GLU A 125 -17.13 3.25 -10.47
N ASN A 126 -16.62 2.59 -9.43
CA ASN A 126 -17.43 2.07 -8.32
C ASN A 126 -17.14 2.74 -6.98
N ILE A 127 -16.30 3.79 -6.94
CA ILE A 127 -16.11 4.58 -5.72
C ILE A 127 -17.43 5.27 -5.38
N PRO A 128 -18.00 5.05 -4.18
CA PRO A 128 -19.24 5.73 -3.79
C PRO A 128 -19.03 7.25 -3.70
N ALA A 129 -20.06 8.00 -4.06
CA ALA A 129 -20.03 9.48 -3.98
C ALA A 129 -19.87 9.95 -2.53
N ASP A 130 -20.49 9.22 -1.60
CA ASP A 130 -20.47 9.55 -0.18
C ASP A 130 -19.64 8.55 0.62
N ARG A 131 -19.00 9.02 1.68
CA ARG A 131 -18.33 8.19 2.67
C ARG A 131 -19.36 7.60 3.62
N ASN A 132 -19.32 6.29 3.84
CA ASN A 132 -20.32 5.60 4.66
C ASN A 132 -19.81 5.28 6.07
N ILE A 133 -18.64 4.65 6.17
CA ILE A 133 -18.10 4.13 7.44
C ILE A 133 -16.71 4.66 7.77
N CYS A 134 -15.96 5.21 6.82
CA CYS A 134 -14.63 5.69 7.08
C CYS A 134 -14.63 7.10 7.71
N THR A 135 -13.67 7.33 8.59
CA THR A 135 -13.46 8.62 9.27
C THR A 135 -12.40 9.49 8.59
N CYS A 136 -12.00 9.15 7.36
CA CYS A 136 -10.92 9.85 6.65
C CYS A 136 -11.22 11.34 6.42
N GLY A 137 -12.50 11.73 6.32
CA GLY A 137 -12.92 13.11 6.14
C GLY A 137 -12.94 13.98 7.40
N ASP A 138 -12.68 13.38 8.56
CA ASP A 138 -12.71 14.09 9.85
C ASP A 138 -11.30 14.26 10.45
N THR A 139 -10.25 13.96 9.69
CA THR A 139 -8.86 13.97 10.19
C THR A 139 -8.49 15.35 10.74
N LYS A 140 -8.79 16.43 10.02
CA LYS A 140 -8.51 17.79 10.49
C LYS A 140 -9.26 18.15 11.75
N LYS A 141 -10.55 17.81 11.85
CA LYS A 141 -11.37 18.14 13.03
C LYS A 141 -10.83 17.49 14.31
N CYS A 142 -10.26 16.28 14.17
CA CYS A 142 -9.78 15.50 15.31
C CYS A 142 -8.29 15.76 15.65
N SER A 143 -7.57 16.52 14.83
CA SER A 143 -6.10 16.61 14.90
C SER A 143 -5.54 18.04 14.91
N GLN A 144 -6.39 19.06 14.90
CA GLN A 144 -5.97 20.45 15.05
C GLN A 144 -5.99 20.89 16.53
N LEU A 145 -4.92 21.58 16.92
CA LEU A 145 -4.81 22.26 18.20
C LEU A 145 -5.32 23.69 18.10
#